data_527790a2d50844cdd1938c004b5613ed
#
_entry.id   527790a2d50844cdd1938c004b5613ed
#
_cell.length_a   1.000
_cell.length_b   1.000
_cell.length_c   1.000
_cell.angle_alpha   90.00
_cell.angle_beta   90.00
_cell.angle_gamma   90.00
#
_symmetry.space_group_name_H-M   'P 1'
#
loop_
_entity.id
_entity.type
_entity.pdbx_description
1 polymer ?
#
loop_
_entity_poly.entity_id
_entity_poly.type
_entity_poly.pdbx_seq_one_letter_code
_entity_poly.pdbx_strand_id
1 'polypeptide(L)'
;MLFAGDRKVWKSFSSYTQNINILSAELSKIVINGYVFPEDCGSIDTNKKILFKKLFSEYYERRIIGFNSFKSGKTWMLLGNEADKIERKYIGYGFSNEYGLFDTTGTAAGLCTDNLKIKAMCELIEKNESMLFWYTTCSKKIIIDEYIRNILKKMNMDKMEIYIYYNNELGNLHTIIILCFENGVFLSSGSCCSLSYNHAIEQAILEAKLIKTVYYDRGGIPYRTFKRHFFFVENI
;
A
#
# COMPACT_ATOMS: atom_id res chain seq x y z
N MET A 1 -13.06 -20.47 -12.22
CA MET A 1 -14.18 -20.20 -11.29
C MET A 1 -13.72 -19.10 -10.35
N LEU A 2 -14.06 -17.85 -10.66
CA LEU A 2 -13.46 -16.67 -10.01
C LEU A 2 -14.10 -16.28 -8.67
N PHE A 3 -15.24 -16.86 -8.31
CA PHE A 3 -16.08 -16.39 -7.21
C PHE A 3 -16.86 -17.50 -6.46
N ALA A 4 -16.29 -18.69 -6.33
CA ALA A 4 -16.90 -19.75 -5.55
C ALA A 4 -16.32 -19.79 -4.14
N GLY A 5 -16.75 -18.92 -3.33
CA GLY A 5 -16.67 -18.98 -1.87
C GLY A 5 -17.92 -18.34 -1.35
N ASP A 6 -18.49 -18.92 -0.32
CA ASP A 6 -19.78 -18.59 0.29
C ASP A 6 -20.40 -17.25 -0.11
N ARG A 7 -21.72 -17.28 -0.40
CA ARG A 7 -22.59 -16.18 -0.83
C ARG A 7 -22.59 -14.93 0.09
N LYS A 8 -21.44 -14.50 0.56
CA LYS A 8 -21.32 -13.19 1.20
C LYS A 8 -21.25 -12.16 0.10
N VAL A 9 -22.33 -11.45 -0.02
CA VAL A 9 -22.51 -10.24 -0.81
C VAL A 9 -21.23 -9.41 -0.75
N TRP A 10 -20.70 -9.08 -1.90
CA TRP A 10 -19.65 -8.10 -2.06
C TRP A 10 -20.08 -6.80 -1.38
N LYS A 11 -19.54 -6.51 -0.22
CA LYS A 11 -19.63 -5.18 0.31
C LYS A 11 -18.60 -4.34 -0.43
N SER A 12 -19.02 -3.75 -1.53
CA SER A 12 -18.19 -2.79 -2.24
C SER A 12 -18.57 -1.39 -1.80
N PHE A 13 -17.58 -0.61 -1.46
CA PHE A 13 -17.72 0.84 -1.35
C PHE A 13 -17.19 1.46 -2.64
N SER A 14 -18.00 2.29 -3.26
CA SER A 14 -17.58 3.09 -4.40
C SER A 14 -17.91 4.55 -4.16
N SER A 15 -16.93 5.40 -4.19
CA SER A 15 -17.11 6.85 -4.24
C SER A 15 -16.61 7.36 -5.59
N TYR A 16 -17.51 7.90 -6.36
CA TYR A 16 -17.20 8.50 -7.65
C TYR A 16 -17.38 10.01 -7.52
N THR A 17 -16.28 10.73 -7.49
CA THR A 17 -16.29 12.20 -7.64
C THR A 17 -15.93 12.53 -9.09
N GLN A 18 -16.15 13.79 -9.51
CA GLN A 18 -15.78 14.21 -10.86
C GLN A 18 -14.30 13.98 -11.19
N ASN A 19 -13.43 13.93 -10.19
CA ASN A 19 -11.99 13.91 -10.36
C ASN A 19 -11.34 12.60 -9.93
N ILE A 20 -12.03 11.74 -9.16
CA ILE A 20 -11.41 10.54 -8.59
C ILE A 20 -12.43 9.44 -8.34
N ASN A 21 -12.02 8.23 -8.59
CA ASN A 21 -12.81 7.05 -8.32
C ASN A 21 -12.08 6.20 -7.26
N ILE A 22 -12.81 5.76 -6.25
CA ILE A 22 -12.35 4.89 -5.19
C ILE A 22 -13.20 3.64 -5.20
N LEU A 23 -12.56 2.49 -5.12
CA LEU A 23 -13.23 1.21 -5.03
C LEU A 23 -12.54 0.37 -3.94
N SER A 24 -13.33 -0.10 -3.01
CA SER A 24 -12.90 -1.08 -2.01
C SER A 24 -13.85 -2.26 -2.06
N ALA A 25 -13.31 -3.46 -2.01
CA ALA A 25 -14.09 -4.69 -2.04
C ALA A 25 -13.65 -5.62 -0.91
N GLU A 26 -14.61 -6.16 -0.18
CA GLU A 26 -14.40 -7.32 0.66
C GLU A 26 -14.45 -8.55 -0.23
N LEU A 27 -13.40 -9.32 -0.21
CA LEU A 27 -13.28 -10.57 -0.92
C LEU A 27 -13.62 -11.70 0.05
N SER A 28 -13.94 -12.88 -0.48
CA SER A 28 -14.28 -14.02 0.38
C SER A 28 -13.14 -14.32 1.35
N LYS A 29 -13.49 -14.49 2.61
CA LYS A 29 -12.60 -14.88 3.69
C LYS A 29 -11.86 -16.17 3.34
N ILE A 30 -10.54 -16.11 3.35
CA ILE A 30 -9.70 -17.29 3.21
C ILE A 30 -9.18 -17.64 4.59
N VAL A 31 -9.55 -18.81 5.07
CA VAL A 31 -9.04 -19.37 6.33
C VAL A 31 -8.28 -20.64 6.02
N ILE A 32 -7.00 -20.66 6.33
CA ILE A 32 -6.14 -21.85 6.14
C ILE A 32 -5.40 -22.07 7.44
N ASN A 33 -5.53 -23.27 8.02
CA ASN A 33 -4.91 -23.65 9.29
C ASN A 33 -5.15 -22.66 10.45
N GLY A 34 -6.35 -22.05 10.49
CA GLY A 34 -6.71 -21.07 11.52
C GLY A 34 -6.25 -19.63 11.22
N TYR A 35 -5.45 -19.41 10.21
CA TYR A 35 -5.05 -18.06 9.78
C TYR A 35 -6.07 -17.44 8.86
N VAL A 36 -6.43 -16.19 9.15
CA VAL A 36 -7.35 -15.40 8.33
C VAL A 36 -6.53 -14.47 7.45
N PHE A 37 -6.72 -14.56 6.14
CA PHE A 37 -6.06 -13.68 5.18
C PHE A 37 -6.85 -12.40 4.98
N PRO A 38 -6.21 -11.31 4.55
CA PRO A 38 -6.87 -10.05 4.27
C PRO A 38 -8.05 -10.27 3.31
N GLU A 39 -9.20 -9.82 3.77
CA GLU A 39 -10.45 -9.92 3.00
C GLU A 39 -10.63 -8.73 2.08
N ASP A 40 -9.92 -7.63 2.36
CA ASP A 40 -10.13 -6.35 1.69
C ASP A 40 -9.08 -6.11 0.63
N CYS A 41 -9.50 -5.53 -0.46
CA CYS A 41 -8.62 -4.84 -1.37
C CYS A 41 -9.21 -3.47 -1.71
N GLY A 42 -8.37 -2.51 -1.97
CA GLY A 42 -8.77 -1.15 -2.29
C GLY A 42 -7.97 -0.58 -3.43
N SER A 43 -8.61 0.25 -4.22
CA SER A 43 -7.90 0.99 -5.27
C SER A 43 -8.47 2.37 -5.46
N ILE A 44 -7.64 3.25 -5.97
CA ILE A 44 -7.96 4.64 -6.27
C ILE A 44 -7.32 5.02 -7.60
N ASP A 45 -8.11 5.65 -8.47
CA ASP A 45 -7.61 6.16 -9.74
C ASP A 45 -8.60 7.16 -10.36
N THR A 46 -8.12 8.03 -11.23
CA THR A 46 -8.97 8.91 -12.04
C THR A 46 -9.65 8.14 -13.17
N ASN A 47 -9.04 7.07 -13.65
CA ASN A 47 -9.55 6.21 -14.71
C ASN A 47 -10.17 4.94 -14.15
N LYS A 48 -11.46 4.74 -14.37
CA LYS A 48 -12.20 3.56 -13.89
C LYS A 48 -11.62 2.23 -14.36
N LYS A 49 -11.13 2.15 -15.59
CA LYS A 49 -10.54 0.92 -16.13
C LYS A 49 -9.23 0.56 -15.41
N ILE A 50 -8.42 1.57 -15.11
CA ILE A 50 -7.18 1.37 -14.33
C ILE A 50 -7.51 1.02 -12.88
N LEU A 51 -8.50 1.68 -12.31
CA LEU A 51 -9.03 1.38 -10.97
C LEU A 51 -9.35 -0.10 -10.79
N PHE A 52 -10.17 -0.66 -11.71
CA PHE A 52 -10.51 -2.09 -11.68
C PHE A 52 -9.29 -2.99 -11.87
N LYS A 53 -8.37 -2.64 -12.78
CA LYS A 53 -7.14 -3.41 -12.97
C LYS A 53 -6.28 -3.46 -11.71
N LYS A 54 -6.12 -2.32 -11.01
CA LYS A 54 -5.39 -2.24 -9.74
C LYS A 54 -6.05 -3.12 -8.68
N LEU A 55 -7.36 -3.02 -8.51
CA LEU A 55 -8.13 -3.81 -7.55
C LEU A 55 -7.97 -5.32 -7.80
N PHE A 56 -8.15 -5.76 -9.03
CA PHE A 56 -7.98 -7.18 -9.38
C PHE A 56 -6.54 -7.65 -9.23
N SER A 57 -5.54 -6.82 -9.55
CA SER A 57 -4.13 -7.17 -9.36
C SER A 57 -3.84 -7.43 -7.89
N GLU A 58 -4.26 -6.53 -7.00
CA GLU A 58 -4.09 -6.68 -5.56
C GLU A 58 -4.84 -7.92 -5.02
N TYR A 59 -6.05 -8.15 -5.50
CA TYR A 59 -6.81 -9.35 -5.14
C TYR A 59 -6.07 -10.64 -5.49
N TYR A 60 -5.59 -10.75 -6.73
CA TYR A 60 -4.87 -11.94 -7.17
C TYR A 60 -3.58 -12.14 -6.41
N GLU A 61 -2.84 -11.07 -6.17
CA GLU A 61 -1.60 -11.09 -5.40
C GLU A 61 -1.83 -11.68 -4.02
N ARG A 62 -2.73 -11.08 -3.24
CA ARG A 62 -3.06 -11.54 -1.90
C ARG A 62 -3.58 -12.98 -1.88
N ARG A 63 -4.44 -13.33 -2.84
CA ARG A 63 -5.01 -14.68 -2.92
C ARG A 63 -3.95 -15.73 -3.28
N ILE A 64 -3.08 -15.46 -4.23
CA ILE A 64 -2.03 -16.40 -4.64
C ILE A 64 -1.02 -16.60 -3.50
N ILE A 65 -0.60 -15.53 -2.86
CA ILE A 65 0.33 -15.59 -1.72
C ILE A 65 -0.33 -16.37 -0.57
N GLY A 66 -1.56 -16.02 -0.20
CA GLY A 66 -2.30 -16.71 0.83
C GLY A 66 -2.43 -18.20 0.58
N PHE A 67 -2.83 -18.62 -0.62
CA PHE A 67 -2.94 -20.04 -0.96
C PHE A 67 -1.61 -20.78 -1.01
N ASN A 68 -0.53 -20.08 -1.38
CA ASN A 68 0.78 -20.70 -1.53
C ASN A 68 1.57 -20.78 -0.22
N SER A 69 1.28 -19.91 0.76
CA SER A 69 2.00 -19.85 2.03
C SER A 69 2.03 -21.16 2.80
N PHE A 70 1.03 -22.01 2.63
CA PHE A 70 0.88 -23.27 3.37
C PHE A 70 1.21 -24.51 2.55
N LYS A 71 1.58 -24.37 1.29
CA LYS A 71 1.99 -25.49 0.47
C LYS A 71 3.47 -25.75 0.64
N SER A 72 3.83 -27.01 1.01
CA SER A 72 5.21 -27.45 0.90
C SER A 72 5.70 -27.39 -0.54
N GLY A 73 6.94 -27.09 -0.75
CA GLY A 73 7.56 -27.04 -2.07
C GLY A 73 8.34 -25.77 -2.33
N LYS A 74 8.82 -25.64 -3.54
CA LYS A 74 9.62 -24.50 -4.00
C LYS A 74 8.82 -23.64 -4.95
N THR A 75 9.06 -22.34 -4.93
CA THR A 75 8.59 -21.38 -5.91
C THR A 75 9.77 -20.64 -6.52
N TRP A 76 9.51 -19.84 -7.53
CA TRP A 76 10.53 -19.06 -8.20
C TRP A 76 10.67 -17.69 -7.56
N MET A 77 11.90 -17.31 -7.29
CA MET A 77 12.29 -15.96 -6.91
C MET A 77 13.19 -15.39 -8.00
N LEU A 78 13.04 -14.12 -8.30
CA LEU A 78 13.90 -13.45 -9.24
C LEU A 78 15.05 -12.79 -8.50
N LEU A 79 16.27 -13.21 -8.80
CA LEU A 79 17.52 -12.61 -8.34
C LEU A 79 18.16 -11.92 -9.56
N GLY A 80 18.02 -10.60 -9.64
CA GLY A 80 18.46 -9.87 -10.82
C GLY A 80 17.72 -10.31 -12.08
N ASN A 81 18.45 -10.85 -13.05
CA ASN A 81 17.88 -11.40 -14.29
C ASN A 81 17.69 -12.92 -14.27
N GLU A 82 18.10 -13.57 -13.20
CA GLU A 82 18.01 -15.03 -13.05
C GLU A 82 16.86 -15.39 -12.11
N ALA A 83 16.16 -16.47 -12.44
CA ALA A 83 15.12 -17.03 -11.60
C ALA A 83 15.71 -18.19 -10.79
N ASP A 84 15.64 -18.11 -9.48
CA ASP A 84 16.06 -19.20 -8.59
C ASP A 84 14.87 -19.77 -7.81
N LYS A 85 15.05 -20.98 -7.30
CA LYS A 85 14.02 -21.66 -6.50
C LYS A 85 14.17 -21.34 -5.04
N ILE A 86 13.15 -20.77 -4.46
CA ILE A 86 13.07 -20.52 -3.01
C ILE A 86 11.98 -21.40 -2.40
N GLU A 87 12.21 -21.87 -1.18
CA GLU A 87 11.20 -22.61 -0.45
C GLU A 87 10.01 -21.69 -0.10
N ARG A 88 8.81 -22.19 -0.32
CA ARG A 88 7.56 -21.41 -0.11
C ARG A 88 7.37 -20.92 1.32
N LYS A 89 7.99 -21.60 2.30
CA LYS A 89 7.96 -21.16 3.71
C LYS A 89 8.55 -19.77 3.94
N TYR A 90 9.40 -19.28 3.02
CA TYR A 90 9.97 -17.92 3.07
C TYR A 90 9.17 -16.89 2.32
N ILE A 91 8.09 -17.29 1.65
CA ILE A 91 7.23 -16.41 0.88
C ILE A 91 5.80 -16.68 1.31
N GLY A 92 5.19 -15.74 1.99
CA GLY A 92 3.84 -15.97 2.43
C GLY A 92 3.22 -14.74 3.08
N TYR A 93 2.02 -14.95 3.55
CA TYR A 93 1.31 -13.99 4.35
C TYR A 93 0.93 -14.65 5.67
N GLY A 94 1.27 -14.04 6.78
CA GLY A 94 0.95 -14.55 8.10
C GLY A 94 2.10 -14.45 9.09
N PHE A 95 2.07 -15.29 10.10
CA PHE A 95 3.07 -15.34 11.15
C PHE A 95 3.77 -16.70 11.16
N SER A 96 5.09 -16.69 11.27
CA SER A 96 5.90 -17.86 11.50
C SER A 96 6.64 -17.74 12.84
N ASN A 97 6.67 -18.80 13.63
CA ASN A 97 7.44 -18.83 14.89
C ASN A 97 8.95 -18.67 14.65
N GLU A 98 9.42 -19.00 13.46
CA GLU A 98 10.85 -18.95 13.11
C GLU A 98 11.26 -17.59 12.50
N TYR A 99 10.39 -16.98 11.68
CA TYR A 99 10.73 -15.81 10.88
C TYR A 99 9.86 -14.58 11.20
N GLY A 100 8.89 -14.70 12.10
CA GLY A 100 8.02 -13.60 12.49
C GLY A 100 6.86 -13.36 11.52
N LEU A 101 6.49 -12.10 11.36
CA LEU A 101 5.38 -11.67 10.53
C LEU A 101 5.82 -11.54 9.07
N PHE A 102 5.06 -12.15 8.17
CA PHE A 102 5.20 -12.00 6.72
C PHE A 102 4.06 -11.15 6.17
N ASP A 103 4.39 -10.30 5.23
CA ASP A 103 3.43 -9.51 4.46
C ASP A 103 3.67 -9.68 2.96
N THR A 104 2.98 -8.88 2.15
CA THR A 104 3.11 -8.90 0.69
C THR A 104 4.24 -7.99 0.18
N THR A 105 5.13 -7.52 1.05
CA THR A 105 6.22 -6.61 0.67
C THR A 105 7.13 -7.23 -0.40
N GLY A 106 7.36 -6.48 -1.46
CA GLY A 106 8.19 -6.94 -2.57
C GLY A 106 7.50 -7.92 -3.51
N THR A 107 6.18 -8.02 -3.45
CA THR A 107 5.38 -8.79 -4.41
C THR A 107 4.67 -7.90 -5.41
N ALA A 108 4.37 -8.41 -6.58
CA ALA A 108 3.60 -7.68 -7.56
C ALA A 108 2.78 -8.60 -8.47
N ALA A 109 1.56 -8.20 -8.78
CA ALA A 109 0.75 -8.85 -9.79
C ALA A 109 0.40 -7.90 -10.95
N GLY A 110 0.26 -8.45 -12.14
CA GLY A 110 -0.08 -7.69 -13.35
C GLY A 110 0.11 -8.51 -14.61
N LEU A 111 0.03 -7.84 -15.76
CA LEU A 111 0.00 -8.47 -17.08
C LEU A 111 1.35 -8.45 -17.80
N CYS A 112 2.34 -7.72 -17.33
CA CYS A 112 3.64 -7.54 -17.97
C CYS A 112 4.76 -7.82 -16.98
N THR A 113 5.55 -8.85 -17.22
CA THR A 113 6.57 -9.37 -16.31
C THR A 113 7.66 -8.32 -15.98
N ASP A 114 8.13 -7.58 -16.97
CA ASP A 114 9.21 -6.60 -16.74
C ASP A 114 8.76 -5.47 -15.84
N ASN A 115 7.54 -4.97 -16.02
CA ASN A 115 6.97 -3.95 -15.15
C ASN A 115 6.73 -4.48 -13.72
N LEU A 116 6.44 -5.78 -13.57
CA LEU A 116 6.24 -6.39 -12.27
C LEU A 116 7.52 -6.45 -11.44
N LYS A 117 8.66 -6.73 -12.06
CA LYS A 117 9.96 -6.71 -11.39
C LYS A 117 10.26 -5.34 -10.79
N ILE A 118 10.09 -4.29 -11.61
CA ILE A 118 10.31 -2.91 -11.17
C ILE A 118 9.32 -2.56 -10.05
N LYS A 119 8.04 -2.92 -10.20
CA LYS A 119 7.01 -2.65 -9.18
C LYS A 119 7.34 -3.35 -7.85
N ALA A 120 7.70 -4.63 -7.89
CA ALA A 120 8.06 -5.40 -6.69
C ALA A 120 9.30 -4.82 -6.00
N MET A 121 10.31 -4.41 -6.77
CA MET A 121 11.50 -3.76 -6.24
C MET A 121 11.17 -2.39 -5.62
N CYS A 122 10.36 -1.57 -6.28
CA CYS A 122 9.93 -0.29 -5.74
C CYS A 122 9.16 -0.47 -4.43
N GLU A 123 8.27 -1.46 -4.33
CA GLU A 123 7.54 -1.76 -3.10
C GLU A 123 8.47 -2.20 -1.96
N LEU A 124 9.46 -3.06 -2.25
CA LEU A 124 10.45 -3.47 -1.27
C LEU A 124 11.23 -2.27 -0.71
N ILE A 125 11.70 -1.38 -1.60
CA ILE A 125 12.43 -0.17 -1.22
C ILE A 125 11.53 0.79 -0.45
N GLU A 126 10.29 1.00 -0.90
CA GLU A 126 9.30 1.82 -0.22
C GLU A 126 9.10 1.40 1.24
N LYS A 127 8.93 0.09 1.48
CA LYS A 127 8.75 -0.43 2.84
C LYS A 127 10.03 -0.26 3.67
N ASN A 128 11.20 -0.54 3.09
CA ASN A 128 12.47 -0.33 3.77
C ASN A 128 12.67 1.14 4.18
N GLU A 129 12.47 2.07 3.26
CA GLU A 129 12.63 3.50 3.54
C GLU A 129 11.55 4.05 4.47
N SER A 130 10.33 3.49 4.43
CA SER A 130 9.28 3.79 5.41
C SER A 130 9.69 3.36 6.82
N MET A 131 10.30 2.18 6.97
CA MET A 131 10.84 1.74 8.26
C MET A 131 12.00 2.63 8.72
N LEU A 132 12.92 2.99 7.84
CA LEU A 132 13.98 3.94 8.17
C LEU A 132 13.42 5.30 8.60
N PHE A 133 12.41 5.82 7.92
CA PHE A 133 11.72 7.04 8.32
C PHE A 133 11.20 6.96 9.76
N TRP A 134 10.53 5.87 10.12
CA TRP A 134 9.95 5.71 11.46
C TRP A 134 10.98 5.54 12.56
N TYR A 135 12.11 4.90 12.28
CA TYR A 135 13.11 4.58 13.30
C TYR A 135 14.28 5.55 13.36
N THR A 136 14.59 6.24 12.27
CA THR A 136 15.82 7.05 12.18
C THR A 136 15.60 8.52 11.86
N THR A 137 14.39 8.90 11.42
CA THR A 137 14.04 10.27 10.99
C THR A 137 14.93 10.83 9.87
N CYS A 138 15.58 9.97 9.10
CA CYS A 138 16.54 10.36 8.05
C CYS A 138 15.91 10.96 6.78
N SER A 139 14.62 11.25 6.78
CA SER A 139 13.92 11.77 5.60
C SER A 139 13.94 13.28 5.51
N LYS A 140 14.01 13.80 4.28
CA LYS A 140 13.95 15.25 4.01
C LYS A 140 12.50 15.71 3.93
N LYS A 141 12.11 16.67 4.75
CA LYS A 141 10.77 17.29 4.66
C LYS A 141 10.67 18.11 3.38
N ILE A 142 9.60 17.90 2.61
CA ILE A 142 9.33 18.64 1.37
C ILE A 142 8.41 19.82 1.66
N ILE A 143 8.72 20.96 1.05
CA ILE A 143 7.84 22.11 1.02
C ILE A 143 6.72 21.86 -0.01
N ILE A 144 5.47 22.05 0.39
CA ILE A 144 4.31 21.91 -0.49
C ILE A 144 4.31 23.07 -1.49
N ASP A 145 4.73 22.80 -2.71
CA ASP A 145 4.73 23.74 -3.83
C ASP A 145 3.35 23.84 -4.51
N GLU A 146 3.25 24.61 -5.58
CA GLU A 146 2.01 24.80 -6.31
C GLU A 146 1.54 23.51 -7.00
N TYR A 147 2.44 22.68 -7.51
CA TYR A 147 2.12 21.41 -8.13
C TYR A 147 1.45 20.45 -7.13
N ILE A 148 2.08 20.25 -5.99
CA ILE A 148 1.54 19.41 -4.91
C ILE A 148 0.22 19.95 -4.41
N ARG A 149 0.12 21.28 -4.22
CA ARG A 149 -1.11 21.92 -3.76
C ARG A 149 -2.28 21.72 -4.73
N ASN A 150 -2.02 21.73 -6.03
CA ASN A 150 -3.03 21.47 -7.04
C ASN A 150 -3.52 20.02 -7.01
N ILE A 151 -2.64 19.06 -6.76
CA ILE A 151 -3.04 17.66 -6.58
C ILE A 151 -3.90 17.50 -5.32
N LEU A 152 -3.47 18.06 -4.20
CA LEU A 152 -4.21 18.00 -2.93
C LEU A 152 -5.62 18.60 -3.06
N LYS A 153 -5.76 19.73 -3.77
CA LYS A 153 -7.09 20.32 -4.07
C LYS A 153 -7.96 19.36 -4.90
N LYS A 154 -7.41 18.75 -5.95
CA LYS A 154 -8.15 17.77 -6.76
C LYS A 154 -8.64 16.59 -5.93
N MET A 155 -7.89 16.21 -4.88
CA MET A 155 -8.22 15.12 -3.97
C MET A 155 -9.12 15.54 -2.79
N ASN A 156 -9.50 16.82 -2.68
CA ASN A 156 -10.18 17.39 -1.53
C ASN A 156 -9.42 17.12 -0.21
N MET A 157 -8.12 17.32 -0.23
CA MET A 157 -7.22 17.17 0.92
C MET A 157 -6.53 18.48 1.32
N ASP A 158 -6.79 19.55 0.63
CA ASP A 158 -6.18 20.88 0.80
C ASP A 158 -6.49 21.55 2.14
N LYS A 159 -7.50 21.07 2.86
CA LYS A 159 -7.89 21.56 4.20
C LYS A 159 -7.24 20.77 5.34
N MET A 160 -6.47 19.74 5.01
CA MET A 160 -5.79 18.90 5.99
C MET A 160 -4.41 19.47 6.30
N GLU A 161 -3.93 19.18 7.48
CA GLU A 161 -2.53 19.35 7.83
C GLU A 161 -1.74 18.19 7.24
N ILE A 162 -0.83 18.49 6.30
CA ILE A 162 -0.11 17.48 5.51
C ILE A 162 1.38 17.70 5.65
N TYR A 163 2.07 16.62 5.98
CA TYR A 163 3.52 16.55 5.99
C TYR A 163 3.99 15.57 4.92
N ILE A 164 4.97 15.98 4.13
CA ILE A 164 5.54 15.17 3.05
C ILE A 164 7.02 15.01 3.28
N TYR A 165 7.48 13.78 3.21
CA TYR A 165 8.88 13.42 3.39
C TYR A 165 9.39 12.71 2.14
N TYR A 166 10.66 12.88 1.87
CA TYR A 166 11.36 12.38 0.69
C TYR A 166 12.62 11.65 1.06
N ASN A 167 12.80 10.47 0.47
CA ASN A 167 14.01 9.67 0.53
C ASN A 167 14.48 9.30 -0.87
N ASN A 168 15.78 9.22 -1.06
CA ASN A 168 16.43 8.75 -2.29
C ASN A 168 17.80 8.12 -2.01
N GLU A 169 17.94 7.51 -0.85
CA GLU A 169 19.22 6.92 -0.43
C GLU A 169 19.58 5.67 -1.24
N LEU A 170 18.58 5.00 -1.81
CA LEU A 170 18.76 3.77 -2.59
C LEU A 170 18.71 4.05 -4.10
N GLY A 171 19.70 4.77 -4.61
CA GLY A 171 19.90 5.01 -6.04
C GLY A 171 18.99 6.07 -6.65
N ASN A 172 18.54 5.84 -7.90
CA ASN A 172 17.71 6.79 -8.64
C ASN A 172 16.21 6.60 -8.38
N LEU A 173 15.85 6.04 -7.24
CA LEU A 173 14.46 5.83 -6.85
C LEU A 173 14.03 6.95 -5.90
N HIS A 174 12.79 7.36 -6.04
CA HIS A 174 12.19 8.42 -5.26
C HIS A 174 11.11 7.83 -4.37
N THR A 175 11.33 7.81 -3.06
CA THR A 175 10.32 7.40 -2.08
C THR A 175 9.70 8.62 -1.43
N ILE A 176 8.39 8.72 -1.50
CA ILE A 176 7.59 9.77 -0.88
C ILE A 176 6.76 9.14 0.23
N ILE A 177 6.75 9.79 1.39
CA ILE A 177 5.91 9.42 2.53
C ILE A 177 5.05 10.63 2.89
N ILE A 178 3.75 10.44 2.99
CA ILE A 178 2.78 11.48 3.33
C ILE A 178 2.06 11.13 4.61
N LEU A 179 1.98 12.10 5.51
CA LEU A 179 1.22 12.00 6.75
C LEU A 179 0.12 13.07 6.73
N CYS A 180 -1.10 12.65 7.02
CA CYS A 180 -2.29 13.51 6.99
C CYS A 180 -2.91 13.59 8.38
N PHE A 181 -3.17 14.81 8.82
CA PHE A 181 -3.79 15.12 10.10
C PHE A 181 -5.01 16.02 9.93
N GLU A 182 -5.91 15.97 10.88
CA GLU A 182 -7.03 16.90 11.02
C GLU A 182 -7.22 17.20 12.50
N ASN A 183 -7.18 18.48 12.86
CA ASN A 183 -7.25 18.94 14.25
C ASN A 183 -6.19 18.25 15.17
N GLY A 184 -4.98 18.06 14.65
CA GLY A 184 -3.89 17.39 15.38
C GLY A 184 -4.08 15.88 15.55
N VAL A 185 -5.08 15.27 14.90
CA VAL A 185 -5.32 13.82 14.92
C VAL A 185 -4.83 13.21 13.61
N PHE A 186 -3.98 12.19 13.72
CA PHE A 186 -3.54 11.43 12.55
C PHE A 186 -4.73 10.71 11.90
N LEU A 187 -4.88 10.88 10.60
CA LEU A 187 -5.98 10.29 9.83
C LEU A 187 -5.51 9.18 8.89
N SER A 188 -4.46 9.44 8.16
CA SER A 188 -3.96 8.51 7.16
C SER A 188 -2.53 8.82 6.77
N SER A 189 -1.87 7.83 6.19
CA SER A 189 -0.60 8.01 5.51
C SER A 189 -0.68 7.40 4.12
N GLY A 190 0.27 7.77 3.28
CA GLY A 190 0.49 7.11 2.00
C GLY A 190 1.96 7.12 1.69
N SER A 191 2.42 6.10 1.00
CA SER A 191 3.80 6.00 0.53
C SER A 191 3.86 5.54 -0.91
N CYS A 192 4.90 5.92 -1.62
CA CYS A 192 5.16 5.40 -2.95
C CYS A 192 6.63 5.55 -3.30
N CYS A 193 7.22 4.49 -3.82
CA CYS A 193 8.53 4.51 -4.45
C CYS A 193 8.39 4.41 -5.97
N SER A 194 9.12 5.25 -6.70
CA SER A 194 9.08 5.28 -8.16
C SER A 194 10.37 5.82 -8.77
N LEU A 195 10.64 5.48 -10.03
CA LEU A 195 11.67 6.12 -10.85
C LEU A 195 11.34 7.59 -11.20
N SER A 196 10.09 8.00 -11.07
CA SER A 196 9.65 9.38 -11.32
C SER A 196 9.20 10.03 -10.03
N TYR A 197 9.84 11.14 -9.67
CA TYR A 197 9.49 11.93 -8.49
C TYR A 197 8.02 12.38 -8.49
N ASN A 198 7.55 12.93 -9.61
CA ASN A 198 6.17 13.39 -9.72
C ASN A 198 5.16 12.22 -9.56
N HIS A 199 5.48 11.07 -10.17
CA HIS A 199 4.64 9.88 -10.02
C HIS A 199 4.61 9.38 -8.58
N ALA A 200 5.76 9.39 -7.88
CA ALA A 200 5.82 9.00 -6.46
C ALA A 200 4.93 9.91 -5.60
N ILE A 201 4.98 11.23 -5.80
CA ILE A 201 4.10 12.20 -5.10
C ILE A 201 2.62 11.92 -5.38
N GLU A 202 2.25 11.78 -6.65
CA GLU A 202 0.85 11.52 -7.02
C GLU A 202 0.30 10.24 -6.39
N GLN A 203 1.06 9.14 -6.48
CA GLN A 203 0.61 7.86 -5.93
C GLN A 203 0.56 7.87 -4.40
N ALA A 204 1.52 8.50 -3.72
CA ALA A 204 1.50 8.62 -2.26
C ALA A 204 0.28 9.45 -1.78
N ILE A 205 -0.07 10.54 -2.49
CA ILE A 205 -1.29 11.32 -2.18
C ILE A 205 -2.55 10.46 -2.43
N LEU A 206 -2.60 9.71 -3.52
CA LEU A 206 -3.71 8.82 -3.83
C LEU A 206 -3.88 7.73 -2.77
N GLU A 207 -2.80 7.10 -2.33
CA GLU A 207 -2.84 6.11 -1.27
C GLU A 207 -3.33 6.69 0.06
N ALA A 208 -2.80 7.84 0.48
CA ALA A 208 -3.27 8.54 1.68
C ALA A 208 -4.77 8.86 1.60
N LYS A 209 -5.25 9.27 0.41
CA LYS A 209 -6.68 9.51 0.17
C LYS A 209 -7.50 8.23 0.25
N LEU A 210 -7.02 7.13 -0.33
CA LEU A 210 -7.68 5.83 -0.26
C LEU A 210 -7.83 5.38 1.18
N ILE A 211 -6.74 5.38 1.95
CA ILE A 211 -6.71 4.98 3.35
C ILE A 211 -7.69 5.84 4.16
N LYS A 212 -7.63 7.17 4.02
CA LYS A 212 -8.59 8.07 4.68
C LYS A 212 -10.03 7.67 4.39
N THR A 213 -10.36 7.48 3.12
CA THR A 213 -11.74 7.19 2.71
C THR A 213 -12.22 5.83 3.21
N VAL A 214 -11.40 4.80 3.09
CA VAL A 214 -11.77 3.43 3.48
C VAL A 214 -11.92 3.30 4.99
N TYR A 215 -11.04 3.91 5.77
CA TYR A 215 -11.08 3.78 7.24
C TYR A 215 -12.04 4.76 7.90
N TYR A 216 -12.14 6.00 7.41
CA TYR A 216 -12.99 7.03 8.02
C TYR A 216 -14.46 6.85 7.68
N ASP A 217 -14.77 6.61 6.41
CA ASP A 217 -16.16 6.51 5.95
C ASP A 217 -16.82 5.20 6.39
N ARG A 218 -16.03 4.20 6.80
CA ARG A 218 -16.53 2.92 7.36
C ARG A 218 -16.74 2.94 8.88
N GLY A 219 -16.59 4.08 9.54
CA GLY A 219 -16.70 4.19 11.01
C GLY A 219 -15.55 3.51 11.74
N GLY A 220 -14.41 3.38 11.08
CA GLY A 220 -13.17 2.93 11.72
C GLY A 220 -12.80 3.87 12.85
N ILE A 221 -12.55 3.30 14.03
CA ILE A 221 -12.11 4.06 15.20
C ILE A 221 -10.79 4.75 14.82
N PRO A 222 -10.71 6.10 14.90
CA PRO A 222 -9.44 6.78 14.67
C PRO A 222 -8.41 6.17 15.62
N TYR A 223 -7.27 5.78 15.09
CA TYR A 223 -6.19 5.20 15.87
C TYR A 223 -5.72 6.17 16.94
N ARG A 224 -6.40 6.18 18.10
CA ARG A 224 -6.00 6.97 19.28
C ARG A 224 -4.63 6.56 19.85
N THR A 225 -4.15 5.39 19.45
CA THR A 225 -2.88 4.81 19.89
C THR A 225 -1.65 5.45 19.26
N PHE A 226 -1.77 6.13 18.14
CA PHE A 226 -0.61 6.75 17.46
C PHE A 226 -0.11 8.05 18.08
N LYS A 227 -0.83 8.70 18.99
CA LYS A 227 -0.36 9.92 19.64
C LYS A 227 1.01 9.79 20.31
N ARG A 228 1.41 8.60 20.74
CA ARG A 228 2.69 8.40 21.44
C ARG A 228 3.92 8.34 20.52
N HIS A 229 3.76 7.97 19.24
CA HIS A 229 4.88 7.86 18.31
C HIS A 229 5.19 9.16 17.56
N PHE A 230 4.20 10.04 17.40
CA PHE A 230 4.37 11.30 16.67
C PHE A 230 5.07 12.43 17.45
N PHE A 231 5.18 12.33 18.77
CA PHE A 231 5.91 13.32 19.57
C PHE A 231 7.42 13.40 19.24
N PHE A 232 7.96 12.41 18.53
CA PHE A 232 9.36 12.44 18.09
C PHE A 232 9.57 13.24 16.80
N VAL A 233 8.55 13.47 16.01
CA VAL A 233 8.66 14.13 14.68
C VAL A 233 8.51 15.65 14.77
N GLU A 234 7.93 16.19 15.84
CA GLU A 234 7.78 17.64 16.03
C GLU A 234 9.04 18.37 16.53
N ASN A 235 10.06 17.64 16.96
CA ASN A 235 11.28 18.22 17.54
C ASN A 235 12.52 18.04 16.66
N ILE A 236 12.37 17.85 15.33
CA ILE A 236 13.48 17.77 14.37
C ILE A 236 13.39 18.89 13.34
#